data_dc1a61878bd5856522052ac6fd8502fc
#
_entry.id   dc1a61878bd5856522052ac6fd8502fc
#
_cell.length_a   1.000
_cell.length_b   1.000
_cell.length_c   1.000
_cell.angle_alpha   90.00
_cell.angle_beta   90.00
_cell.angle_gamma   90.00
#
_symmetry.space_group_name_H-M   'P 1'
#
loop_
_entity.id
_entity.type
_entity.pdbx_description
1 polymer ?
#
loop_
_entity_poly.entity_id
_entity_poly.type
_entity_poly.pdbx_seq_one_letter_code
_entity_poly.pdbx_strand_id
1 'polypeptide(L)'
;MRLALIALLGLALTSCDTAGADAPTEPVAIDVTPEAQALIGQSNDFGLRLFAEVAGDENLMLSPLSASVALTMLLNGSDGATYDQIHAMLGYAPGQDLPAINASYQSLRRQLLEADPQVELALANAVFYRDDFGPQIQAPFLDAMRTAFDARVDGLDFASPGALETVNGWASDHTNGTVPKVLDRLDPSLVMLLMNALYFKGIWTTEFDEAATAPAAFTRADGSAVQVPTMRGEIHARTAQGEGYRAVELPYGRRNFSLVVLVPDAPLAEAADQLATLWADAARQLGDADTWAPVPVQMPRFSFDTDEELNEPLQALGMVDAFDGRADLSRIAPGLLVDFVKQTTFIDVNEEGTEAAAVTTVAIIERSAPAPFVVDRPFVFAIRERTTDTLLFIGQVADPRL
;
A
#
# COMPACT_ATOMS: atom_id res chain seq x y z
N MET A 1 3.57 -68.29 -55.85
CA MET A 1 2.66 -67.19 -55.46
C MET A 1 3.16 -66.52 -54.27
N ARG A 2 3.78 -65.35 -54.38
CA ARG A 2 4.29 -64.58 -53.27
C ARG A 2 3.51 -63.29 -53.20
N LEU A 3 2.76 -63.07 -52.11
CA LEU A 3 2.07 -61.80 -51.80
C LEU A 3 3.09 -60.89 -51.12
N ALA A 4 3.24 -59.69 -51.70
CA ALA A 4 3.98 -58.59 -51.09
C ALA A 4 2.99 -57.69 -50.31
N LEU A 5 3.26 -57.52 -49.03
CA LEU A 5 2.51 -56.60 -48.14
C LEU A 5 3.25 -55.27 -48.15
N ILE A 6 2.65 -54.21 -48.67
CA ILE A 6 3.17 -52.84 -48.58
C ILE A 6 2.62 -52.20 -47.33
N ALA A 7 3.50 -51.92 -46.36
CA ALA A 7 3.15 -51.12 -45.16
C ALA A 7 3.33 -49.63 -45.51
N LEU A 8 2.23 -48.86 -45.48
CA LEU A 8 2.27 -47.41 -45.51
C LEU A 8 2.65 -46.92 -44.12
N LEU A 9 3.84 -46.31 -44.01
CA LEU A 9 4.25 -45.55 -42.82
C LEU A 9 3.62 -44.16 -42.90
N GLY A 10 2.58 -43.93 -42.17
CA GLY A 10 2.02 -42.58 -41.95
C GLY A 10 2.94 -41.79 -41.01
N LEU A 11 3.63 -40.76 -41.55
CA LEU A 11 4.32 -39.75 -40.71
C LEU A 11 3.22 -38.87 -40.09
N ALA A 12 2.97 -39.08 -38.80
CA ALA A 12 2.25 -38.11 -37.99
C ALA A 12 3.21 -36.96 -37.65
N LEU A 13 3.04 -35.83 -38.35
CA LEU A 13 3.63 -34.56 -37.93
C LEU A 13 2.88 -34.11 -36.67
N THR A 14 3.45 -34.40 -35.52
CA THR A 14 3.06 -33.70 -34.26
C THR A 14 3.59 -32.27 -34.38
N SER A 15 2.70 -31.35 -34.74
CA SER A 15 2.87 -29.93 -34.52
C SER A 15 2.99 -29.74 -32.99
N CYS A 16 4.21 -29.49 -32.51
CA CYS A 16 4.36 -28.86 -31.20
C CYS A 16 3.90 -27.41 -31.34
N ASP A 17 2.64 -27.17 -31.05
CA ASP A 17 2.17 -25.87 -30.66
C ASP A 17 2.85 -25.57 -29.30
N THR A 18 3.99 -24.89 -29.33
CA THR A 18 4.48 -24.11 -28.23
C THR A 18 3.65 -22.81 -28.20
N ALA A 19 2.36 -22.94 -27.93
CA ALA A 19 1.61 -21.84 -27.36
C ALA A 19 2.34 -21.53 -26.06
N GLY A 20 3.05 -20.42 -25.98
CA GLY A 20 3.42 -19.83 -24.72
C GLY A 20 2.11 -19.77 -23.92
N ALA A 21 2.07 -20.48 -22.80
CA ALA A 21 0.94 -20.37 -21.91
C ALA A 21 0.92 -18.89 -21.48
N ASP A 22 -0.03 -18.12 -22.03
CA ASP A 22 -0.31 -16.79 -21.49
C ASP A 22 -0.49 -16.95 -20.01
N ALA A 23 0.33 -16.25 -19.21
CA ALA A 23 0.19 -16.30 -17.77
C ALA A 23 -1.26 -15.96 -17.43
N PRO A 24 -1.91 -16.67 -16.48
CA PRO A 24 -3.29 -16.41 -16.15
C PRO A 24 -3.47 -14.92 -15.81
N THR A 25 -4.34 -14.24 -16.55
CA THR A 25 -4.63 -12.80 -16.36
C THR A 25 -5.77 -12.57 -15.38
N GLU A 26 -6.35 -13.63 -14.85
CA GLU A 26 -7.42 -13.56 -13.87
C GLU A 26 -6.82 -13.42 -12.45
N PRO A 27 -7.39 -12.54 -11.61
CA PRO A 27 -6.96 -12.38 -10.24
C PRO A 27 -7.22 -13.66 -9.43
N VAL A 28 -6.34 -13.95 -8.49
CA VAL A 28 -6.55 -15.01 -7.49
C VAL A 28 -7.56 -14.49 -6.47
N ALA A 29 -8.63 -15.27 -6.23
CA ALA A 29 -9.59 -14.92 -5.19
C ALA A 29 -8.94 -15.01 -3.81
N ILE A 30 -9.03 -13.93 -3.04
CA ILE A 30 -8.64 -13.91 -1.63
C ILE A 30 -9.87 -14.30 -0.81
N ASP A 31 -9.78 -15.42 -0.08
CA ASP A 31 -10.88 -15.93 0.76
C ASP A 31 -10.72 -15.37 2.18
N VAL A 32 -11.36 -14.24 2.44
CA VAL A 32 -11.38 -13.61 3.76
C VAL A 32 -12.65 -13.96 4.53
N THR A 33 -12.51 -14.15 5.84
CA THR A 33 -13.68 -14.29 6.72
C THR A 33 -14.46 -12.98 6.81
N PRO A 34 -15.76 -13.01 7.20
CA PRO A 34 -16.52 -11.77 7.42
C PRO A 34 -15.85 -10.80 8.41
N GLU A 35 -15.17 -11.34 9.44
CA GLU A 35 -14.43 -10.56 10.43
C GLU A 35 -13.21 -9.89 9.80
N ALA A 36 -12.47 -10.58 8.93
CA ALA A 36 -11.35 -10.00 8.21
C ALA A 36 -11.80 -8.96 7.17
N GLN A 37 -12.95 -9.19 6.51
CA GLN A 37 -13.53 -8.19 5.60
C GLN A 37 -13.97 -6.93 6.35
N ALA A 38 -14.56 -7.07 7.55
CA ALA A 38 -14.90 -5.93 8.39
C ALA A 38 -13.64 -5.15 8.83
N LEU A 39 -12.57 -5.87 9.20
CA LEU A 39 -11.29 -5.28 9.57
C LEU A 39 -10.65 -4.50 8.41
N ILE A 40 -10.74 -5.01 7.18
CA ILE A 40 -10.28 -4.28 5.98
C ILE A 40 -11.03 -2.96 5.84
N GLY A 41 -12.37 -2.98 5.92
CA GLY A 41 -13.17 -1.75 5.88
C GLY A 41 -12.78 -0.76 6.97
N GLN A 42 -12.57 -1.23 8.20
CA GLN A 42 -12.13 -0.41 9.34
C GLN A 42 -10.74 0.20 9.09
N SER A 43 -9.80 -0.58 8.58
CA SER A 43 -8.45 -0.11 8.22
C SER A 43 -8.49 0.93 7.11
N ASN A 44 -9.32 0.73 6.08
CA ASN A 44 -9.49 1.69 5.00
C ASN A 44 -10.10 3.01 5.50
N ASP A 45 -11.18 2.94 6.29
CA ASP A 45 -11.84 4.11 6.86
C ASP A 45 -10.91 4.90 7.78
N PHE A 46 -10.14 4.19 8.62
CA PHE A 46 -9.11 4.82 9.45
C PHE A 46 -8.06 5.50 8.57
N GLY A 47 -7.55 4.81 7.55
CA GLY A 47 -6.53 5.34 6.64
C GLY A 47 -6.98 6.59 5.88
N LEU A 48 -8.24 6.63 5.39
CA LEU A 48 -8.82 7.79 4.73
C LEU A 48 -8.95 8.99 5.68
N ARG A 49 -9.37 8.76 6.93
CA ARG A 49 -9.42 9.81 7.97
C ARG A 49 -8.02 10.30 8.35
N LEU A 50 -7.06 9.39 8.52
CA LEU A 50 -5.68 9.75 8.82
C LEU A 50 -5.07 10.58 7.68
N PHE A 51 -5.31 10.17 6.44
CA PHE A 51 -4.86 10.91 5.26
C PHE A 51 -5.45 12.33 5.22
N ALA A 52 -6.72 12.49 5.52
CA ALA A 52 -7.38 13.82 5.55
C ALA A 52 -6.78 14.74 6.62
N GLU A 53 -6.34 14.21 7.78
CA GLU A 53 -5.68 15.01 8.83
C GLU A 53 -4.26 15.45 8.45
N VAL A 54 -3.58 14.70 7.57
CA VAL A 54 -2.18 14.99 7.17
C VAL A 54 -2.11 15.72 5.83
N ALA A 55 -3.11 15.55 4.97
CA ALA A 55 -3.11 16.09 3.60
C ALA A 55 -2.98 17.61 3.56
N GLY A 56 -2.10 18.09 2.68
CA GLY A 56 -1.80 19.51 2.48
C GLY A 56 -1.54 19.82 1.01
N ASP A 57 -0.64 20.76 0.75
CA ASP A 57 -0.32 21.24 -0.60
C ASP A 57 0.93 20.55 -1.20
N GLU A 58 1.50 19.57 -0.51
CA GLU A 58 2.73 18.87 -0.93
C GLU A 58 2.42 17.43 -1.36
N ASN A 59 3.43 16.76 -1.96
CA ASN A 59 3.34 15.32 -2.22
C ASN A 59 3.32 14.58 -0.88
N LEU A 60 2.45 13.60 -0.79
CA LEU A 60 2.25 12.81 0.44
C LEU A 60 1.90 11.38 0.07
N MET A 61 2.43 10.41 0.82
CA MET A 61 1.95 9.04 0.78
C MET A 61 1.93 8.42 2.17
N LEU A 62 0.84 7.79 2.51
CA LEU A 62 0.66 7.00 3.73
C LEU A 62 0.29 5.55 3.37
N SER A 63 0.57 4.65 4.30
CA SER A 63 0.07 3.27 4.23
C SER A 63 -0.97 3.04 5.31
N PRO A 64 -2.28 3.01 4.97
CA PRO A 64 -3.35 2.69 5.89
C PRO A 64 -3.17 1.35 6.60
N LEU A 65 -2.84 0.31 5.82
CA LEU A 65 -2.63 -1.03 6.36
C LEU A 65 -1.47 -1.07 7.36
N SER A 66 -0.33 -0.46 7.00
CA SER A 66 0.86 -0.39 7.86
C SER A 66 0.56 0.33 9.19
N ALA A 67 -0.08 1.50 9.13
CA ALA A 67 -0.46 2.26 10.31
C ALA A 67 -1.44 1.47 11.20
N SER A 68 -2.47 0.85 10.60
CA SER A 68 -3.44 0.02 11.34
C SER A 68 -2.77 -1.16 12.04
N VAL A 69 -1.82 -1.84 11.38
CA VAL A 69 -1.08 -2.96 11.96
C VAL A 69 -0.23 -2.49 13.15
N ALA A 70 0.58 -1.43 12.98
CA ALA A 70 1.43 -0.90 14.04
C ALA A 70 0.62 -0.45 15.27
N LEU A 71 -0.50 0.25 15.05
CA LEU A 71 -1.39 0.68 16.13
C LEU A 71 -2.14 -0.48 16.77
N THR A 72 -2.44 -1.56 16.03
CA THR A 72 -2.99 -2.78 16.61
C THR A 72 -1.95 -3.54 17.45
N MET A 73 -0.68 -3.51 17.07
CA MET A 73 0.40 -4.01 17.94
C MET A 73 0.43 -3.23 19.25
N LEU A 74 0.33 -1.89 19.20
CA LEU A 74 0.24 -1.04 20.40
C LEU A 74 -1.02 -1.33 21.22
N LEU A 75 -2.17 -1.55 20.57
CA LEU A 75 -3.45 -1.91 21.21
C LEU A 75 -3.31 -3.20 22.05
N ASN A 76 -2.53 -4.19 21.60
CA ASN A 76 -2.22 -5.39 22.39
C ASN A 76 -1.47 -5.09 23.68
N GLY A 77 -0.77 -3.97 23.74
CA GLY A 77 0.00 -3.51 24.90
C GLY A 77 -0.74 -2.55 25.81
N SER A 78 -1.91 -2.05 25.41
CA SER A 78 -2.69 -1.02 26.10
C SER A 78 -3.80 -1.61 26.96
N ASP A 79 -4.25 -0.81 27.97
CA ASP A 79 -5.41 -1.12 28.80
C ASP A 79 -6.23 0.13 29.10
N GLY A 80 -7.39 -0.01 29.75
CA GLY A 80 -8.25 1.10 30.19
C GLY A 80 -8.59 2.09 29.08
N ALA A 81 -8.53 3.39 29.39
CA ALA A 81 -8.89 4.46 28.45
C ALA A 81 -7.99 4.52 27.21
N THR A 82 -6.70 4.20 27.34
CA THR A 82 -5.77 4.14 26.23
C THR A 82 -6.18 3.05 25.22
N TYR A 83 -6.55 1.87 25.71
CA TYR A 83 -7.11 0.80 24.88
C TYR A 83 -8.39 1.26 24.15
N ASP A 84 -9.33 1.83 24.90
CA ASP A 84 -10.61 2.27 24.34
C ASP A 84 -10.45 3.34 23.25
N GLN A 85 -9.52 4.29 23.45
CA GLN A 85 -9.21 5.33 22.46
C GLN A 85 -8.62 4.76 21.18
N ILE A 86 -7.62 3.89 21.28
CA ILE A 86 -6.97 3.26 20.10
C ILE A 86 -7.98 2.37 19.37
N HIS A 87 -8.74 1.54 20.12
CA HIS A 87 -9.75 0.65 19.56
C HIS A 87 -10.84 1.43 18.78
N ALA A 88 -11.35 2.52 19.37
CA ALA A 88 -12.35 3.37 18.73
C ALA A 88 -11.79 4.13 17.53
N MET A 89 -10.56 4.67 17.63
CA MET A 89 -9.88 5.38 16.55
C MET A 89 -9.66 4.48 15.32
N LEU A 90 -9.27 3.22 15.53
CA LEU A 90 -9.14 2.22 14.47
C LEU A 90 -10.50 1.75 13.90
N GLY A 91 -11.61 2.19 14.51
CA GLY A 91 -12.96 1.87 14.05
C GLY A 91 -13.42 0.46 14.40
N TYR A 92 -12.76 -0.23 15.34
CA TYR A 92 -13.17 -1.57 15.75
C TYR A 92 -14.53 -1.54 16.44
N ALA A 93 -15.36 -2.54 16.11
CA ALA A 93 -16.71 -2.61 16.65
C ALA A 93 -16.72 -2.85 18.17
N PRO A 94 -17.66 -2.26 18.92
CA PRO A 94 -17.81 -2.56 20.34
C PRO A 94 -17.95 -4.07 20.59
N GLY A 95 -17.06 -4.63 21.40
CA GLY A 95 -17.01 -6.07 21.71
C GLY A 95 -16.21 -6.93 20.75
N GLN A 96 -15.60 -6.34 19.73
CA GLN A 96 -14.60 -7.02 18.89
C GLN A 96 -13.33 -7.21 19.73
N ASP A 97 -12.96 -8.45 20.02
CA ASP A 97 -11.84 -8.75 20.92
C ASP A 97 -10.49 -8.83 20.18
N LEU A 98 -9.41 -8.60 20.91
CA LEU A 98 -8.05 -8.65 20.36
C LEU A 98 -7.70 -9.99 19.69
N PRO A 99 -8.04 -11.16 20.23
CA PRO A 99 -7.77 -12.43 19.55
C PRO A 99 -8.40 -12.51 18.15
N ALA A 100 -9.64 -12.04 17.98
CA ALA A 100 -10.31 -12.02 16.68
C ALA A 100 -9.68 -11.01 15.72
N ILE A 101 -9.32 -9.81 16.20
CA ILE A 101 -8.59 -8.78 15.43
C ILE A 101 -7.26 -9.34 14.95
N ASN A 102 -6.46 -9.90 15.86
CA ASN A 102 -5.15 -10.47 15.58
C ASN A 102 -5.22 -11.62 14.55
N ALA A 103 -6.19 -12.52 14.70
CA ALA A 103 -6.40 -13.63 13.76
C ALA A 103 -6.78 -13.12 12.35
N SER A 104 -7.58 -12.06 12.27
CA SER A 104 -7.96 -11.42 11.01
C SER A 104 -6.75 -10.80 10.29
N TYR A 105 -5.88 -10.08 11.00
CA TYR A 105 -4.63 -9.56 10.43
C TYR A 105 -3.68 -10.65 9.97
N GLN A 106 -3.51 -11.71 10.77
CA GLN A 106 -2.67 -12.84 10.40
C GLN A 106 -3.17 -13.53 9.12
N SER A 107 -4.49 -13.72 8.99
CA SER A 107 -5.11 -14.28 7.80
C SER A 107 -4.95 -13.39 6.58
N LEU A 108 -5.25 -12.10 6.72
CA LEU A 108 -5.13 -11.12 5.65
C LEU A 108 -3.68 -11.02 5.14
N ARG A 109 -2.70 -10.88 6.06
CA ARG A 109 -1.29 -10.81 5.70
C ARG A 109 -0.86 -11.99 4.84
N ARG A 110 -1.16 -13.22 5.26
CA ARG A 110 -0.79 -14.43 4.52
C ARG A 110 -1.36 -14.43 3.10
N GLN A 111 -2.61 -14.07 2.95
CA GLN A 111 -3.28 -14.09 1.66
C GLN A 111 -2.81 -12.96 0.73
N LEU A 112 -2.52 -11.77 1.26
CA LEU A 112 -1.95 -10.67 0.49
C LEU A 112 -0.59 -11.03 -0.09
N LEU A 113 0.28 -11.69 0.69
CA LEU A 113 1.61 -12.11 0.25
C LEU A 113 1.57 -13.20 -0.84
N GLU A 114 0.48 -13.95 -0.95
CA GLU A 114 0.30 -15.04 -1.92
C GLU A 114 -0.59 -14.63 -3.11
N ALA A 115 -1.15 -13.41 -3.12
CA ALA A 115 -2.20 -12.99 -4.04
C ALA A 115 -1.74 -12.95 -5.51
N ASP A 116 -0.55 -12.43 -5.77
CA ASP A 116 -0.03 -12.28 -7.13
C ASP A 116 1.48 -12.51 -7.21
N PRO A 117 1.94 -13.57 -7.89
CA PRO A 117 3.37 -13.86 -8.02
C PRO A 117 4.14 -12.90 -8.95
N GLN A 118 3.45 -12.01 -9.66
CA GLN A 118 4.04 -10.94 -10.48
C GLN A 118 4.16 -9.61 -9.72
N VAL A 119 3.75 -9.60 -8.46
CA VAL A 119 3.87 -8.46 -7.54
C VAL A 119 4.77 -8.87 -6.38
N GLU A 120 5.78 -8.07 -6.11
CA GLU A 120 6.61 -8.22 -4.91
C GLU A 120 5.99 -7.39 -3.79
N LEU A 121 5.41 -8.06 -2.81
CA LEU A 121 4.82 -7.46 -1.63
C LEU A 121 5.56 -7.97 -0.39
N ALA A 122 6.05 -7.06 0.45
CA ALA A 122 6.59 -7.41 1.75
C ALA A 122 5.81 -6.71 2.86
N LEU A 123 5.43 -7.48 3.87
CA LEU A 123 4.74 -7.04 5.07
C LEU A 123 5.52 -7.58 6.28
N ALA A 124 6.29 -6.73 6.93
CA ALA A 124 7.15 -7.12 8.03
C ALA A 124 6.90 -6.29 9.28
N ASN A 125 7.05 -6.92 10.44
CA ASN A 125 6.90 -6.27 11.73
C ASN A 125 8.15 -6.50 12.59
N ALA A 126 8.49 -5.54 13.43
CA ALA A 126 9.50 -5.69 14.46
C ALA A 126 9.12 -5.00 15.76
N VAL A 127 9.62 -5.57 16.84
CA VAL A 127 9.64 -4.97 18.18
C VAL A 127 11.10 -4.96 18.61
N PHE A 128 11.70 -3.78 18.64
CA PHE A 128 13.00 -3.57 19.24
C PHE A 128 12.82 -2.91 20.61
N TYR A 129 13.40 -3.50 21.63
CA TYR A 129 13.30 -2.95 22.98
C TYR A 129 14.69 -2.81 23.61
N ARG A 130 14.82 -1.86 24.51
CA ARG A 130 16.06 -1.66 25.27
C ARG A 130 16.29 -2.89 26.14
N ASP A 131 17.44 -3.53 25.99
CA ASP A 131 17.75 -4.84 26.58
C ASP A 131 17.69 -4.88 28.10
N ASP A 132 18.12 -3.80 28.79
CA ASP A 132 18.01 -3.66 30.24
C ASP A 132 16.57 -3.57 30.76
N PHE A 133 15.63 -3.21 29.88
CA PHE A 133 14.19 -3.13 30.18
C PHE A 133 13.46 -4.46 29.94
N GLY A 134 14.06 -5.38 29.21
CA GLY A 134 13.46 -6.67 28.83
C GLY A 134 12.79 -7.43 29.97
N PRO A 135 13.39 -7.53 31.20
CA PRO A 135 12.77 -8.21 32.33
C PRO A 135 11.45 -7.60 32.83
N GLN A 136 11.13 -6.36 32.46
CA GLN A 136 9.90 -5.67 32.85
C GLN A 136 8.76 -5.86 31.84
N ILE A 137 9.08 -6.32 30.61
CA ILE A 137 8.10 -6.49 29.55
C ILE A 137 7.26 -7.73 29.82
N GLN A 138 5.95 -7.60 29.71
CA GLN A 138 5.02 -8.70 29.88
C GLN A 138 5.18 -9.76 28.78
N ALA A 139 5.45 -11.01 29.18
CA ALA A 139 5.64 -12.11 28.23
C ALA A 139 4.45 -12.30 27.26
N PRO A 140 3.16 -12.19 27.69
CA PRO A 140 2.02 -12.32 26.78
C PRO A 140 2.03 -11.29 25.64
N PHE A 141 2.53 -10.06 25.88
CA PHE A 141 2.68 -9.06 24.82
C PHE A 141 3.70 -9.51 23.77
N LEU A 142 4.90 -9.89 24.18
CA LEU A 142 5.94 -10.37 23.25
C LEU A 142 5.51 -11.62 22.49
N ASP A 143 4.75 -12.52 23.13
CA ASP A 143 4.21 -13.71 22.48
C ASP A 143 3.15 -13.35 21.43
N ALA A 144 2.27 -12.38 21.71
CA ALA A 144 1.31 -11.87 20.72
C ALA A 144 2.03 -11.25 19.52
N MET A 145 3.10 -10.46 19.73
CA MET A 145 3.89 -9.87 18.64
C MET A 145 4.47 -10.95 17.72
N ARG A 146 5.05 -12.01 18.29
CA ARG A 146 5.63 -13.12 17.50
C ARG A 146 4.57 -13.95 16.78
N THR A 147 3.46 -14.25 17.45
CA THR A 147 2.49 -15.24 16.94
C THR A 147 1.43 -14.62 16.03
N ALA A 148 0.91 -13.44 16.36
CA ALA A 148 -0.15 -12.80 15.58
C ALA A 148 0.40 -11.89 14.47
N PHE A 149 1.51 -11.21 14.70
CA PHE A 149 2.09 -10.25 13.77
C PHE A 149 3.34 -10.75 13.06
N ASP A 150 3.83 -11.96 13.38
CA ASP A 150 5.08 -12.51 12.84
C ASP A 150 6.26 -11.53 13.00
N ALA A 151 6.27 -10.82 14.14
CA ALA A 151 7.22 -9.76 14.38
C ALA A 151 8.58 -10.32 14.82
N ARG A 152 9.65 -9.74 14.29
CA ARG A 152 10.98 -9.86 14.89
C ARG A 152 10.97 -9.16 16.25
N VAL A 153 11.43 -9.85 17.30
CA VAL A 153 11.40 -9.32 18.68
C VAL A 153 12.77 -9.45 19.30
N ASP A 154 13.52 -8.34 19.39
CA ASP A 154 14.90 -8.31 19.86
C ASP A 154 15.15 -7.20 20.91
N GLY A 155 15.95 -7.55 21.93
CA GLY A 155 16.56 -6.57 22.84
C GLY A 155 17.84 -5.99 22.25
N LEU A 156 18.00 -4.67 22.33
CA LEU A 156 19.15 -3.93 21.83
C LEU A 156 19.67 -2.96 22.90
N ASP A 157 20.99 -2.75 22.94
CA ASP A 157 21.58 -1.64 23.69
C ASP A 157 21.39 -0.32 22.94
N PHE A 158 20.33 0.44 23.27
CA PHE A 158 19.97 1.68 22.57
C PHE A 158 21.03 2.79 22.70
N ALA A 159 21.99 2.66 23.61
CA ALA A 159 23.14 3.56 23.69
C ALA A 159 24.27 3.18 22.72
N SER A 160 24.22 1.98 22.15
CA SER A 160 25.20 1.51 21.17
C SER A 160 24.90 2.01 19.75
N PRO A 161 25.89 2.50 19.00
CA PRO A 161 25.72 2.82 17.57
C PRO A 161 25.15 1.65 16.74
N GLY A 162 25.51 0.41 17.09
CA GLY A 162 25.01 -0.79 16.41
C GLY A 162 23.48 -1.01 16.52
N ALA A 163 22.84 -0.44 17.56
CA ALA A 163 21.39 -0.50 17.68
C ALA A 163 20.69 0.31 16.57
N LEU A 164 21.15 1.54 16.32
CA LEU A 164 20.63 2.37 15.22
C LEU A 164 20.85 1.70 13.85
N GLU A 165 22.04 1.12 13.63
CA GLU A 165 22.34 0.36 12.41
C GLU A 165 21.41 -0.85 12.26
N THR A 166 21.10 -1.57 13.35
CA THR A 166 20.18 -2.71 13.34
C THR A 166 18.75 -2.29 12.98
N VAL A 167 18.25 -1.18 13.56
CA VAL A 167 16.92 -0.65 13.30
C VAL A 167 16.77 -0.18 11.86
N ASN A 168 17.70 0.66 11.37
CA ASN A 168 17.66 1.15 9.99
C ASN A 168 17.93 0.03 8.98
N GLY A 169 18.87 -0.89 9.28
CA GLY A 169 19.14 -2.06 8.45
C GLY A 169 17.91 -2.96 8.30
N TRP A 170 17.14 -3.17 9.39
CA TRP A 170 15.89 -3.93 9.30
C TRP A 170 14.88 -3.27 8.36
N ALA A 171 14.69 -1.94 8.43
CA ALA A 171 13.79 -1.23 7.54
C ALA A 171 14.26 -1.34 6.08
N SER A 172 15.55 -1.12 5.82
CA SER A 172 16.15 -1.25 4.49
C SER A 172 15.97 -2.66 3.91
N ASP A 173 16.25 -3.70 4.69
CA ASP A 173 16.13 -5.09 4.25
C ASP A 173 14.69 -5.49 3.88
N HIS A 174 13.69 -4.94 4.58
CA HIS A 174 12.28 -5.25 4.36
C HIS A 174 11.57 -4.30 3.38
N THR A 175 12.28 -3.30 2.88
CA THR A 175 11.81 -2.39 1.83
C THR A 175 12.70 -2.43 0.58
N ASN A 176 13.45 -3.50 0.41
CA ASN A 176 14.37 -3.69 -0.72
C ASN A 176 15.33 -2.50 -0.95
N GLY A 177 15.73 -1.84 0.15
CA GLY A 177 16.65 -0.68 0.12
C GLY A 177 15.97 0.67 -0.21
N THR A 178 14.66 0.71 -0.49
CA THR A 178 13.96 1.97 -0.84
C THR A 178 13.76 2.88 0.36
N VAL A 179 13.69 2.30 1.56
CA VAL A 179 13.70 3.04 2.83
C VAL A 179 14.98 2.70 3.60
N PRO A 180 16.13 3.30 3.23
CA PRO A 180 17.42 2.95 3.83
C PRO A 180 17.56 3.42 5.27
N LYS A 181 16.68 4.32 5.73
CA LYS A 181 16.76 4.95 7.03
C LYS A 181 15.40 5.41 7.50
N VAL A 182 15.03 5.02 8.73
CA VAL A 182 13.80 5.45 9.41
C VAL A 182 14.08 6.34 10.61
N LEU A 183 15.29 6.28 11.17
CA LEU A 183 15.75 7.09 12.29
C LEU A 183 17.11 7.72 12.01
N ASP A 184 17.27 9.01 12.33
CA ASP A 184 18.56 9.71 12.32
C ASP A 184 19.40 9.36 13.53
N ARG A 185 18.73 9.14 14.65
CA ARG A 185 19.33 8.80 15.94
C ARG A 185 18.37 7.91 16.73
N LEU A 186 18.92 7.07 17.56
CA LEU A 186 18.20 6.31 18.57
C LEU A 186 18.43 6.96 19.94
N ASP A 187 17.37 7.47 20.55
CA ASP A 187 17.46 8.08 21.88
C ASP A 187 17.57 6.95 22.92
N PRO A 188 18.64 6.94 23.77
CA PRO A 188 18.81 5.91 24.78
C PRO A 188 17.72 5.91 25.86
N SER A 189 16.90 6.96 25.97
CA SER A 189 15.77 7.02 26.91
C SER A 189 14.54 6.25 26.40
N LEU A 190 14.44 5.98 25.11
CA LEU A 190 13.39 5.13 24.55
C LEU A 190 13.45 3.73 25.14
N VAL A 191 12.29 3.13 25.30
CA VAL A 191 12.15 1.77 25.84
C VAL A 191 11.89 0.75 24.74
N MET A 192 11.09 1.12 23.76
CA MET A 192 10.62 0.20 22.72
C MET A 192 10.32 0.95 21.41
N LEU A 193 10.57 0.29 20.31
CA LEU A 193 10.13 0.65 18.97
C LEU A 193 9.21 -0.46 18.44
N LEU A 194 8.00 -0.09 18.05
CA LEU A 194 7.09 -0.94 17.27
C LEU A 194 7.19 -0.50 15.82
N MET A 195 7.58 -1.41 14.95
CA MET A 195 7.85 -1.11 13.54
C MET A 195 7.02 -1.99 12.64
N ASN A 196 6.48 -1.39 11.60
CA ASN A 196 5.91 -2.08 10.45
C ASN A 196 6.58 -1.55 9.19
N ALA A 197 6.92 -2.44 8.26
CA ALA A 197 7.41 -2.12 6.93
C ALA A 197 6.46 -2.72 5.91
N LEU A 198 6.01 -1.90 4.96
CA LEU A 198 5.25 -2.31 3.80
C LEU A 198 6.02 -1.87 2.55
N TYR A 199 6.35 -2.84 1.71
CA TYR A 199 6.98 -2.64 0.42
C TYR A 199 6.09 -3.22 -0.68
N PHE A 200 5.95 -2.50 -1.78
CA PHE A 200 5.20 -2.92 -2.95
C PHE A 200 5.99 -2.60 -4.22
N LYS A 201 6.13 -3.63 -5.06
CA LYS A 201 6.65 -3.49 -6.41
C LYS A 201 5.77 -4.29 -7.36
N GLY A 202 5.17 -3.63 -8.33
CA GLY A 202 4.28 -4.24 -9.30
C GLY A 202 4.57 -3.75 -10.71
N ILE A 203 4.68 -4.67 -11.66
CA ILE A 203 4.69 -4.36 -13.08
C ILE A 203 3.25 -4.16 -13.58
N TRP A 204 3.03 -3.23 -14.48
CA TRP A 204 1.72 -3.05 -15.08
C TRP A 204 1.26 -4.31 -15.82
N THR A 205 -0.02 -4.65 -15.76
CA THR A 205 -0.59 -5.69 -16.64
C THR A 205 -0.45 -5.31 -18.13
N THR A 206 -0.47 -4.02 -18.43
CA THR A 206 -0.19 -3.43 -19.74
C THR A 206 0.74 -2.26 -19.52
N GLU A 207 2.01 -2.40 -19.90
CA GLU A 207 3.04 -1.39 -19.74
C GLU A 207 2.83 -0.19 -20.66
N PHE A 208 3.35 0.98 -20.26
CA PHE A 208 3.46 2.13 -21.16
C PHE A 208 4.70 1.99 -22.04
N ASP A 209 4.62 2.50 -23.28
CA ASP A 209 5.79 2.58 -24.15
C ASP A 209 6.68 3.76 -23.73
N GLU A 210 7.90 3.47 -23.28
CA GLU A 210 8.87 4.49 -22.88
C GLU A 210 9.15 5.48 -24.02
N ALA A 211 9.14 5.01 -25.28
CA ALA A 211 9.35 5.87 -26.46
C ALA A 211 8.18 6.85 -26.69
N ALA A 212 6.99 6.57 -26.12
CA ALA A 212 5.83 7.47 -26.19
C ALA A 212 5.80 8.51 -25.05
N THR A 213 6.65 8.37 -24.04
CA THR A 213 6.78 9.34 -22.97
C THR A 213 7.40 10.63 -23.49
N ALA A 214 6.71 11.73 -23.27
CA ALA A 214 7.18 13.04 -23.69
C ALA A 214 6.75 14.13 -22.70
N PRO A 215 7.47 15.27 -22.64
CA PRO A 215 7.06 16.39 -21.81
C PRO A 215 5.65 16.85 -22.13
N ALA A 216 4.83 17.06 -21.10
CA ALA A 216 3.51 17.68 -21.18
C ALA A 216 3.30 18.67 -20.04
N ALA A 217 2.35 19.59 -20.23
CA ALA A 217 2.02 20.57 -19.20
C ALA A 217 1.26 19.91 -18.05
N PHE A 218 1.72 20.20 -16.84
CA PHE A 218 1.03 19.86 -15.58
C PHE A 218 0.76 21.18 -14.84
N THR A 219 -0.50 21.40 -14.47
CA THR A 219 -0.93 22.61 -13.75
C THR A 219 -0.89 22.33 -12.26
N ARG A 220 0.02 22.97 -11.52
CA ARG A 220 0.14 22.83 -10.06
C ARG A 220 -0.99 23.50 -9.29
N ALA A 221 -1.08 23.28 -7.98
CA ALA A 221 -2.09 23.87 -7.11
C ALA A 221 -2.07 25.42 -7.13
N ASP A 222 -0.90 26.04 -7.32
CA ASP A 222 -0.75 27.50 -7.44
C ASP A 222 -1.18 28.08 -8.80
N GLY A 223 -1.66 27.22 -9.71
CA GLY A 223 -2.06 27.58 -11.08
C GLY A 223 -0.89 27.70 -12.07
N SER A 224 0.36 27.53 -11.65
CA SER A 224 1.50 27.57 -12.55
C SER A 224 1.62 26.27 -13.33
N ALA A 225 2.00 26.35 -14.61
CA ALA A 225 2.21 25.20 -15.45
C ALA A 225 3.70 24.82 -15.50
N VAL A 226 3.98 23.53 -15.36
CA VAL A 226 5.32 22.94 -15.48
C VAL A 226 5.33 21.86 -16.55
N GLN A 227 6.50 21.60 -17.15
CA GLN A 227 6.67 20.48 -18.08
C GLN A 227 7.17 19.27 -17.31
N VAL A 228 6.46 18.16 -17.44
CA VAL A 228 6.79 16.89 -16.75
C VAL A 228 6.83 15.73 -17.74
N PRO A 229 7.72 14.73 -17.56
CA PRO A 229 7.69 13.52 -18.35
C PRO A 229 6.32 12.84 -18.16
N THR A 230 5.56 12.73 -19.24
CA THR A 230 4.20 12.17 -19.24
C THR A 230 4.15 10.91 -20.06
N MET A 231 3.86 9.79 -19.42
CA MET A 231 3.64 8.48 -20.02
C MET A 231 2.36 8.51 -20.85
N ARG A 232 2.37 7.84 -22.01
CA ARG A 232 1.22 7.75 -22.92
C ARG A 232 1.07 6.33 -23.43
N GLY A 233 -0.14 5.80 -23.37
CA GLY A 233 -0.42 4.46 -23.87
C GLY A 233 -1.91 4.15 -23.95
N GLU A 234 -2.25 3.11 -24.69
CA GLU A 234 -3.56 2.48 -24.65
C GLU A 234 -3.50 1.35 -23.62
N ILE A 235 -4.01 1.60 -22.42
CA ILE A 235 -3.90 0.71 -21.25
C ILE A 235 -5.24 0.01 -21.05
N HIS A 236 -5.22 -1.31 -20.77
CA HIS A 236 -6.41 -2.00 -20.32
C HIS A 236 -6.76 -1.57 -18.90
N ALA A 237 -7.67 -0.61 -18.78
CA ALA A 237 -8.02 0.09 -17.57
C ALA A 237 -9.53 0.08 -17.32
N ARG A 238 -9.94 0.46 -16.12
CA ARG A 238 -11.31 0.83 -15.78
C ARG A 238 -11.35 2.32 -15.49
N THR A 239 -12.48 2.96 -15.75
CA THR A 239 -12.66 4.38 -15.46
C THR A 239 -13.94 4.59 -14.68
N ALA A 240 -13.94 5.60 -13.81
CA ALA A 240 -15.11 6.08 -13.12
C ALA A 240 -15.20 7.60 -13.26
N GLN A 241 -16.41 8.12 -13.21
CA GLN A 241 -16.67 9.56 -13.22
C GLN A 241 -17.87 9.86 -12.34
N GLY A 242 -17.68 10.74 -11.36
CA GLY A 242 -18.72 11.18 -10.44
C GLY A 242 -18.80 12.70 -10.35
N GLU A 243 -19.59 13.17 -9.40
CA GLU A 243 -19.65 14.59 -9.09
C GLU A 243 -18.33 15.02 -8.42
N GLY A 244 -17.60 15.94 -9.05
CA GLY A 244 -16.37 16.49 -8.51
C GLY A 244 -15.11 15.65 -8.74
N TYR A 245 -15.15 14.56 -9.51
CA TYR A 245 -13.96 13.78 -9.81
C TYR A 245 -14.08 12.94 -11.09
N ARG A 246 -12.92 12.50 -11.59
CA ARG A 246 -12.76 11.37 -12.52
C ARG A 246 -11.66 10.45 -12.01
N ALA A 247 -11.77 9.16 -12.26
CA ALA A 247 -10.79 8.17 -11.82
C ALA A 247 -10.46 7.17 -12.91
N VAL A 248 -9.23 6.63 -12.85
CA VAL A 248 -8.78 5.50 -13.66
C VAL A 248 -8.13 4.47 -12.76
N GLU A 249 -8.39 3.21 -13.02
CA GLU A 249 -7.78 2.07 -12.36
C GLU A 249 -6.85 1.34 -13.32
N LEU A 250 -5.57 1.27 -12.97
CA LEU A 250 -4.50 0.64 -13.74
C LEU A 250 -4.05 -0.64 -13.01
N PRO A 251 -4.21 -1.83 -13.60
CA PRO A 251 -3.91 -3.08 -12.92
C PRO A 251 -2.43 -3.43 -12.99
N TYR A 252 -1.94 -4.06 -11.91
CA TYR A 252 -0.64 -4.72 -11.84
C TYR A 252 -0.76 -6.23 -12.07
N GLY A 253 0.29 -6.84 -12.59
CA GLY A 253 0.45 -8.28 -12.68
C GLY A 253 -0.78 -9.00 -13.22
N ARG A 254 -1.34 -9.89 -12.41
CA ARG A 254 -2.56 -10.65 -12.69
C ARG A 254 -3.85 -9.93 -12.30
N ARG A 255 -3.78 -8.64 -12.03
CA ARG A 255 -4.93 -7.80 -11.63
C ARG A 255 -5.46 -8.03 -10.21
N ASN A 256 -4.69 -8.66 -9.33
CA ASN A 256 -5.00 -8.63 -7.90
C ASN A 256 -4.79 -7.24 -7.32
N PHE A 257 -3.74 -6.58 -7.75
CA PHE A 257 -3.42 -5.23 -7.31
C PHE A 257 -3.66 -4.21 -8.42
N SER A 258 -3.93 -2.97 -8.02
CA SER A 258 -4.08 -1.85 -8.96
C SER A 258 -3.66 -0.53 -8.33
N LEU A 259 -3.22 0.40 -9.20
CA LEU A 259 -3.17 1.82 -8.90
C LEU A 259 -4.49 2.44 -9.33
N VAL A 260 -5.17 3.10 -8.43
CA VAL A 260 -6.32 3.98 -8.72
C VAL A 260 -5.80 5.41 -8.68
N VAL A 261 -6.00 6.15 -9.75
CA VAL A 261 -5.72 7.59 -9.83
C VAL A 261 -7.05 8.34 -9.87
N LEU A 262 -7.29 9.18 -8.87
CA LEU A 262 -8.48 10.03 -8.74
C LEU A 262 -8.06 11.50 -8.95
N VAL A 263 -8.58 12.11 -10.00
CA VAL A 263 -8.34 13.52 -10.33
C VAL A 263 -9.54 14.31 -9.88
N PRO A 264 -9.46 15.06 -8.76
CA PRO A 264 -10.57 15.88 -8.30
C PRO A 264 -10.74 17.12 -9.18
N ASP A 265 -11.95 17.65 -9.23
CA ASP A 265 -12.26 18.94 -9.87
C ASP A 265 -11.89 20.11 -8.94
N ALA A 266 -11.94 19.89 -7.62
CA ALA A 266 -11.54 20.84 -6.58
C ALA A 266 -10.04 20.76 -6.28
N PRO A 267 -9.45 21.78 -5.63
CA PRO A 267 -8.10 21.70 -5.07
C PRO A 267 -7.92 20.52 -4.10
N LEU A 268 -6.68 19.99 -3.97
CA LEU A 268 -6.41 18.79 -3.12
C LEU A 268 -6.87 18.96 -1.68
N ALA A 269 -6.64 20.12 -1.06
CA ALA A 269 -7.07 20.37 0.32
C ALA A 269 -8.60 20.26 0.50
N GLU A 270 -9.38 20.76 -0.47
CA GLU A 270 -10.84 20.61 -0.43
C GLU A 270 -11.29 19.18 -0.77
N ALA A 271 -10.53 18.49 -1.64
CA ALA A 271 -10.80 17.10 -1.99
C ALA A 271 -10.49 16.15 -0.84
N ALA A 272 -9.49 16.45 0.00
CA ALA A 272 -9.13 15.65 1.18
C ALA A 272 -10.28 15.55 2.17
N ASP A 273 -10.99 16.64 2.44
CA ASP A 273 -12.19 16.68 3.31
C ASP A 273 -13.34 15.78 2.80
N GLN A 274 -13.41 15.57 1.49
CA GLN A 274 -14.45 14.77 0.83
C GLN A 274 -13.95 13.40 0.38
N LEU A 275 -12.68 13.09 0.63
CA LEU A 275 -11.99 11.95 0.04
C LEU A 275 -12.69 10.61 0.32
N ALA A 276 -13.18 10.40 1.53
CA ALA A 276 -13.91 9.18 1.87
C ALA A 276 -15.17 8.99 1.00
N THR A 277 -15.88 10.07 0.69
CA THR A 277 -17.06 10.03 -0.17
C THR A 277 -16.70 9.83 -1.63
N LEU A 278 -15.71 10.58 -2.13
CA LEU A 278 -15.23 10.46 -3.51
C LEU A 278 -14.64 9.06 -3.76
N TRP A 279 -13.87 8.54 -2.81
CA TRP A 279 -13.27 7.20 -2.87
C TRP A 279 -14.35 6.11 -2.88
N ALA A 280 -15.32 6.17 -1.97
CA ALA A 280 -16.39 5.17 -1.90
C ALA A 280 -17.22 5.12 -3.19
N ASP A 281 -17.51 6.28 -3.82
CA ASP A 281 -18.21 6.32 -5.11
C ASP A 281 -17.33 5.78 -6.24
N ALA A 282 -16.06 6.19 -6.31
CA ALA A 282 -15.12 5.72 -7.31
C ALA A 282 -14.87 4.19 -7.20
N ALA A 283 -14.62 3.68 -5.99
CA ALA A 283 -14.39 2.26 -5.75
C ALA A 283 -15.58 1.41 -6.14
N ARG A 284 -16.81 1.86 -5.84
CA ARG A 284 -18.06 1.20 -6.25
C ARG A 284 -18.18 1.15 -7.78
N GLN A 285 -18.02 2.28 -8.49
CA GLN A 285 -18.12 2.32 -9.95
C GLN A 285 -17.03 1.46 -10.63
N LEU A 286 -15.80 1.50 -10.12
CA LEU A 286 -14.71 0.66 -10.62
C LEU A 286 -14.95 -0.82 -10.34
N GLY A 287 -15.58 -1.17 -9.21
CA GLY A 287 -15.98 -2.53 -8.86
C GLY A 287 -17.11 -3.06 -9.75
N ASP A 288 -18.09 -2.21 -10.07
CA ASP A 288 -19.24 -2.54 -10.92
C ASP A 288 -18.90 -2.59 -12.42
N ALA A 289 -17.73 -2.09 -12.83
CA ALA A 289 -17.31 -2.10 -14.22
C ALA A 289 -17.06 -3.54 -14.70
N ASP A 290 -17.86 -3.99 -15.67
CA ASP A 290 -17.88 -5.38 -16.15
C ASP A 290 -16.56 -5.83 -16.79
N THR A 291 -15.81 -4.92 -17.41
CA THR A 291 -14.63 -5.28 -18.20
C THR A 291 -13.51 -4.26 -18.12
N TRP A 292 -12.28 -4.77 -18.20
CA TRP A 292 -11.11 -3.98 -18.55
C TRP A 292 -11.16 -3.64 -20.04
N ALA A 293 -11.09 -2.36 -20.36
CA ALA A 293 -11.16 -1.88 -21.73
C ALA A 293 -9.89 -1.11 -22.11
N PRO A 294 -9.51 -1.07 -23.39
CA PRO A 294 -8.46 -0.18 -23.87
C PRO A 294 -8.86 1.28 -23.64
N VAL A 295 -8.10 1.98 -22.79
CA VAL A 295 -8.28 3.39 -22.46
C VAL A 295 -6.99 4.13 -22.82
N PRO A 296 -7.03 5.17 -23.68
CA PRO A 296 -5.88 6.04 -23.84
C PRO A 296 -5.62 6.81 -22.53
N VAL A 297 -4.45 6.60 -21.93
CA VAL A 297 -4.06 7.23 -20.67
C VAL A 297 -2.85 8.13 -20.89
N GLN A 298 -2.87 9.30 -20.27
CA GLN A 298 -1.73 10.22 -20.16
C GLN A 298 -1.54 10.57 -18.70
N MET A 299 -0.41 10.14 -18.11
CA MET A 299 -0.12 10.32 -16.70
C MET A 299 1.36 10.67 -16.50
N PRO A 300 1.71 11.63 -15.62
CA PRO A 300 3.11 11.92 -15.33
C PRO A 300 3.80 10.72 -14.67
N ARG A 301 5.11 10.55 -14.91
CA ARG A 301 5.98 9.82 -13.99
C ARG A 301 6.06 10.62 -12.70
N PHE A 302 6.17 9.94 -11.58
CA PHE A 302 6.45 10.58 -10.29
C PHE A 302 7.19 9.63 -9.35
N SER A 303 8.09 10.21 -8.56
CA SER A 303 8.87 9.48 -7.56
C SER A 303 9.15 10.40 -6.39
N PHE A 304 8.83 9.96 -5.17
CA PHE A 304 9.12 10.73 -3.95
C PHE A 304 9.10 9.81 -2.72
N ASP A 305 9.73 10.30 -1.67
CA ASP A 305 9.60 9.74 -0.33
C ASP A 305 8.77 10.66 0.58
N THR A 306 8.18 10.07 1.59
CA THR A 306 7.43 10.76 2.63
C THR A 306 7.92 10.31 3.99
N ASP A 307 8.08 11.25 4.90
CA ASP A 307 8.56 11.01 6.27
C ASP A 307 7.68 11.81 7.24
N GLU A 308 6.59 11.18 7.71
CA GLU A 308 5.53 11.85 8.46
C GLU A 308 5.51 11.44 9.93
N GLU A 309 5.46 12.44 10.82
CA GLU A 309 5.14 12.26 12.23
C GLU A 309 3.63 12.33 12.45
N LEU A 310 3.07 11.27 13.02
CA LEU A 310 1.63 11.08 13.11
C LEU A 310 1.05 11.42 14.51
N ASN A 311 1.83 11.94 15.45
CA ASN A 311 1.37 12.21 16.81
C ASN A 311 0.15 13.16 16.82
N GLU A 312 0.27 14.33 16.20
CA GLU A 312 -0.82 15.30 16.15
C GLU A 312 -2.05 14.77 15.39
N PRO A 313 -1.92 14.18 14.21
CA PRO A 313 -3.04 13.54 13.50
C PRO A 313 -3.75 12.45 14.33
N LEU A 314 -3.01 11.58 14.99
CA LEU A 314 -3.60 10.52 15.82
C LEU A 314 -4.32 11.07 17.05
N GLN A 315 -3.80 12.15 17.64
CA GLN A 315 -4.48 12.85 18.73
C GLN A 315 -5.78 13.51 18.23
N ALA A 316 -5.78 14.14 17.05
CA ALA A 316 -6.97 14.69 16.43
C ALA A 316 -8.04 13.63 16.17
N LEU A 317 -7.61 12.41 15.81
CA LEU A 317 -8.47 11.25 15.60
C LEU A 317 -8.91 10.56 16.91
N GLY A 318 -8.44 11.04 18.08
CA GLY A 318 -8.90 10.60 19.40
C GLY A 318 -7.94 9.74 20.22
N MET A 319 -6.74 9.42 19.73
CA MET A 319 -5.69 8.75 20.51
C MET A 319 -4.90 9.77 21.32
N VAL A 320 -5.42 10.19 22.46
CA VAL A 320 -4.85 11.29 23.25
C VAL A 320 -4.00 10.77 24.40
N ASP A 321 -4.56 9.89 25.23
CA ASP A 321 -3.94 9.47 26.49
C ASP A 321 -2.62 8.72 26.31
N ALA A 322 -2.45 8.03 25.18
CA ALA A 322 -1.24 7.27 24.87
C ALA A 322 0.04 8.12 24.84
N PHE A 323 -0.07 9.42 24.56
CA PHE A 323 1.06 10.34 24.39
C PHE A 323 1.43 11.12 25.66
N ASP A 324 0.71 10.96 26.77
CA ASP A 324 0.98 11.71 28.00
C ASP A 324 0.96 10.83 29.27
N GLY A 325 1.04 11.45 30.42
CA GLY A 325 1.10 10.75 31.72
C GLY A 325 -0.17 9.96 32.09
N ARG A 326 -1.21 9.96 31.26
CA ARG A 326 -2.43 9.15 31.43
C ARG A 326 -2.34 7.81 30.67
N ALA A 327 -1.25 7.61 29.90
CA ALA A 327 -1.05 6.38 29.12
C ALA A 327 -1.13 5.14 30.00
N ASP A 328 -1.94 4.19 29.58
CA ASP A 328 -1.99 2.85 30.16
C ASP A 328 -1.49 1.82 29.14
N LEU A 329 -0.19 1.60 29.17
CA LEU A 329 0.50 0.56 28.39
C LEU A 329 0.94 -0.60 29.30
N SER A 330 0.18 -0.86 30.37
CA SER A 330 0.52 -1.82 31.41
C SER A 330 0.60 -3.26 30.93
N ARG A 331 -0.02 -3.58 29.78
CA ARG A 331 0.14 -4.89 29.15
C ARG A 331 1.49 -5.05 28.44
N ILE A 332 2.22 -3.96 28.18
CA ILE A 332 3.65 -3.99 27.83
C ILE A 332 4.46 -3.96 29.12
N ALA A 333 4.40 -2.86 29.84
CA ALA A 333 5.05 -2.65 31.14
C ALA A 333 4.49 -1.38 31.81
N PRO A 334 4.56 -1.26 33.15
CA PRO A 334 4.09 -0.06 33.88
C PRO A 334 4.88 1.20 33.49
N GLY A 335 4.17 2.34 33.42
CA GLY A 335 4.79 3.67 33.33
C GLY A 335 5.36 4.02 31.94
N LEU A 336 4.91 3.36 30.90
CA LEU A 336 5.24 3.68 29.51
C LEU A 336 4.25 4.67 28.91
N LEU A 337 4.72 5.44 27.95
CA LEU A 337 3.91 6.25 27.04
C LEU A 337 4.49 6.16 25.62
N VAL A 338 3.73 6.60 24.63
CA VAL A 338 4.17 6.72 23.24
C VAL A 338 4.90 8.05 23.08
N ASP A 339 6.16 8.02 22.67
CA ASP A 339 6.95 9.22 22.40
C ASP A 339 6.62 9.76 21.00
N PHE A 340 6.70 8.92 19.98
CA PHE A 340 6.32 9.27 18.62
C PHE A 340 5.71 8.10 17.86
N VAL A 341 4.90 8.41 16.87
CA VAL A 341 4.46 7.51 15.80
C VAL A 341 4.90 8.14 14.48
N LYS A 342 5.64 7.40 13.68
CA LYS A 342 6.24 7.87 12.45
C LYS A 342 6.00 6.88 11.32
N GLN A 343 5.74 7.39 10.12
CA GLN A 343 5.65 6.58 8.92
C GLN A 343 6.60 7.14 7.85
N THR A 344 7.44 6.27 7.32
CA THR A 344 8.30 6.57 6.17
C THR A 344 7.86 5.70 5.01
N THR A 345 7.59 6.31 3.86
CA THR A 345 7.14 5.63 2.64
C THR A 345 7.94 6.11 1.43
N PHE A 346 8.00 5.28 0.38
CA PHE A 346 8.60 5.62 -0.90
C PHE A 346 7.72 5.10 -2.03
N ILE A 347 7.64 5.87 -3.12
CA ILE A 347 6.96 5.46 -4.35
C ILE A 347 7.75 5.92 -5.57
N ASP A 348 7.84 5.06 -6.58
CA ASP A 348 8.31 5.37 -7.92
C ASP A 348 7.34 4.78 -8.94
N VAL A 349 6.71 5.62 -9.75
CA VAL A 349 5.76 5.22 -10.79
C VAL A 349 6.30 5.63 -12.15
N ASN A 350 6.52 4.61 -12.98
CA ASN A 350 7.11 4.74 -14.31
C ASN A 350 6.37 3.87 -15.34
N GLU A 351 6.89 3.73 -16.55
CA GLU A 351 6.26 3.03 -17.67
C GLU A 351 6.08 1.54 -17.45
N GLU A 352 6.92 0.93 -16.65
CA GLU A 352 6.92 -0.52 -16.41
C GLU A 352 6.01 -0.89 -15.24
N GLY A 353 5.80 0.05 -14.31
CA GLY A 353 5.03 -0.20 -13.11
C GLY A 353 5.35 0.75 -11.97
N THR A 354 5.25 0.20 -10.77
CA THR A 354 5.81 0.78 -9.57
C THR A 354 7.07 -0.01 -9.22
N GLU A 355 8.22 0.64 -9.26
CA GLU A 355 9.58 0.08 -9.07
C GLU A 355 10.00 -1.06 -10.04
N ALA A 356 9.84 -0.93 -11.35
CA ALA A 356 10.23 -1.97 -12.32
C ALA A 356 11.27 -1.49 -13.36
N ALA A 357 12.00 -2.46 -13.96
CA ALA A 357 12.98 -2.25 -15.02
C ALA A 357 12.98 -3.39 -16.05
N ALA A 358 12.28 -3.25 -17.19
CA ALA A 358 12.38 -4.13 -18.38
C ALA A 358 11.80 -3.47 -19.64
N VAL A 359 12.18 -3.92 -20.83
CA VAL A 359 11.84 -3.30 -22.14
C VAL A 359 10.93 -4.20 -22.98
N THR A 360 9.76 -3.68 -23.39
CA THR A 360 8.87 -4.36 -24.34
C THR A 360 8.37 -3.40 -25.43
N THR A 361 8.32 -3.85 -26.70
CA THR A 361 7.93 -3.04 -27.85
C THR A 361 6.53 -3.39 -28.34
N VAL A 362 5.63 -2.41 -28.47
CA VAL A 362 4.24 -2.57 -28.97
C VAL A 362 4.00 -1.75 -30.24
N ALA A 363 3.28 -2.32 -31.23
CA ALA A 363 2.94 -1.69 -32.50
C ALA A 363 1.54 -1.07 -32.48
N ILE A 364 1.40 0.17 -33.00
CA ILE A 364 0.17 0.98 -32.99
C ILE A 364 -0.60 0.84 -34.30
N ILE A 365 -1.95 0.71 -34.21
CA ILE A 365 -2.88 0.78 -35.33
C ILE A 365 -3.84 1.96 -35.12
N GLU A 366 -3.99 2.84 -36.12
CA GLU A 366 -4.93 3.97 -36.09
C GLU A 366 -6.39 3.50 -36.13
N ARG A 367 -7.13 3.86 -35.08
CA ARG A 367 -8.60 3.93 -35.07
C ARG A 367 -9.02 5.28 -34.46
N SER A 368 -10.25 5.72 -34.79
CA SER A 368 -10.85 6.91 -34.10
C SER A 368 -10.85 6.66 -32.60
N ALA A 369 -9.86 7.21 -31.90
CA ALA A 369 -9.62 6.92 -30.50
C ALA A 369 -10.65 7.67 -29.61
N PRO A 370 -11.14 7.06 -28.53
CA PRO A 370 -11.85 7.78 -27.48
C PRO A 370 -10.96 8.89 -26.89
N ALA A 371 -11.60 9.90 -26.28
CA ALA A 371 -10.84 10.95 -25.60
C ALA A 371 -9.95 10.34 -24.52
N PRO A 372 -8.67 10.77 -24.41
CA PRO A 372 -7.75 10.19 -23.42
C PRO A 372 -8.14 10.58 -21.99
N PHE A 373 -7.87 9.68 -21.05
CA PHE A 373 -7.84 10.04 -19.63
C PHE A 373 -6.51 10.75 -19.37
N VAL A 374 -6.58 12.04 -19.02
CA VAL A 374 -5.39 12.88 -18.86
C VAL A 374 -5.23 13.28 -17.40
N VAL A 375 -4.06 13.03 -16.81
CA VAL A 375 -3.66 13.49 -15.48
C VAL A 375 -2.73 14.68 -15.65
N ASP A 376 -3.28 15.88 -15.66
CA ASP A 376 -2.60 17.16 -15.96
C ASP A 376 -2.62 18.18 -14.82
N ARG A 377 -3.06 17.73 -13.63
CA ARG A 377 -3.21 18.55 -12.42
C ARG A 377 -3.07 17.68 -11.17
N PRO A 378 -2.97 18.26 -9.96
CA PRO A 378 -2.88 17.52 -8.72
C PRO A 378 -3.95 16.44 -8.59
N PHE A 379 -3.54 15.28 -8.08
CA PHE A 379 -4.38 14.10 -8.00
C PHE A 379 -4.11 13.29 -6.74
N VAL A 380 -5.10 12.52 -6.33
CA VAL A 380 -4.97 11.48 -5.30
C VAL A 380 -4.74 10.13 -5.98
N PHE A 381 -3.94 9.27 -5.38
CA PHE A 381 -3.78 7.91 -5.84
C PHE A 381 -3.90 6.91 -4.67
N ALA A 382 -4.22 5.68 -4.98
CA ALA A 382 -4.14 4.59 -4.02
C ALA A 382 -3.67 3.30 -4.70
N ILE A 383 -2.85 2.52 -4.00
CA ILE A 383 -2.53 1.14 -4.36
C ILE A 383 -3.43 0.24 -3.50
N ARG A 384 -4.22 -0.62 -4.15
CA ARG A 384 -5.14 -1.53 -3.45
C ARG A 384 -5.02 -2.96 -3.94
N GLU A 385 -5.35 -3.91 -3.06
CA GLU A 385 -5.73 -5.25 -3.46
C GLU A 385 -7.24 -5.23 -3.78
N ARG A 386 -7.59 -5.64 -5.00
CA ARG A 386 -8.90 -5.40 -5.61
C ARG A 386 -10.02 -6.33 -5.18
N THR A 387 -9.69 -7.58 -4.83
CA THR A 387 -10.71 -8.59 -4.51
C THR A 387 -11.29 -8.40 -3.11
N THR A 388 -10.54 -7.76 -2.22
CA THR A 388 -10.95 -7.42 -0.85
C THR A 388 -11.13 -5.91 -0.65
N ASP A 389 -10.67 -5.10 -1.60
CA ASP A 389 -10.58 -3.63 -1.52
C ASP A 389 -9.61 -3.13 -0.43
N THR A 390 -8.58 -3.92 -0.09
CA THR A 390 -7.58 -3.53 0.92
C THR A 390 -6.70 -2.40 0.40
N LEU A 391 -6.73 -1.24 1.05
CA LEU A 391 -5.83 -0.11 0.78
C LEU A 391 -4.44 -0.39 1.36
N LEU A 392 -3.45 -0.58 0.48
CA LEU A 392 -2.05 -0.70 0.86
C LEU A 392 -1.43 0.68 1.07
N PHE A 393 -1.62 1.57 0.10
CA PHE A 393 -1.14 2.95 0.11
C PHE A 393 -2.22 3.90 -0.37
N ILE A 394 -2.17 5.11 0.14
CA ILE A 394 -2.92 6.26 -0.35
C ILE A 394 -1.99 7.46 -0.35
N GLY A 395 -2.06 8.29 -1.39
CA GLY A 395 -1.22 9.46 -1.51
C GLY A 395 -1.80 10.51 -2.41
N GLN A 396 -1.12 11.63 -2.47
CA GLN A 396 -1.40 12.73 -3.40
C GLN A 396 -0.12 13.20 -4.08
N VAL A 397 -0.26 13.66 -5.31
CA VAL A 397 0.80 14.29 -6.09
C VAL A 397 0.38 15.72 -6.41
N ALA A 398 1.04 16.66 -5.77
CA ALA A 398 0.87 18.09 -5.99
C ALA A 398 1.82 18.62 -7.07
N ASP A 399 3.05 18.06 -7.11
CA ASP A 399 4.07 18.34 -8.14
C ASP A 399 4.84 17.05 -8.47
N PRO A 400 4.70 16.48 -9.67
CA PRO A 400 5.35 15.22 -10.03
C PRO A 400 6.86 15.32 -10.31
N ARG A 401 7.48 16.49 -10.12
CA ARG A 401 8.94 16.71 -10.29
C ARG A 401 9.75 16.53 -9.02
N LEU A 402 9.09 16.42 -7.87
CA LEU A 402 9.73 16.34 -6.55
C LEU A 402 10.13 14.90 -6.23
#